data_d1ca262b8ca29642d57d7d7692b868ab
#
_entry.id   d1ca262b8ca29642d57d7d7692b868ab
#
_cell.length_a   1.000
_cell.length_b   1.000
_cell.length_c   1.000
_cell.angle_alpha   90.00
_cell.angle_beta   90.00
_cell.angle_gamma   90.00
#
_symmetry.space_group_name_H-M   'P 1'
#
loop_
_entity.id
_entity.type
_entity.pdbx_description
1 polymer ?
#
loop_
_entity_poly.entity_id
_entity_poly.type
_entity_poly.pdbx_seq_one_letter_code
_entity_poly.pdbx_strand_id
1 'polypeptide(L)'
;PITKDNLEGDYDKVILAAGSTPAMPPIPGIDTTVLASDYLTHQATVGKKVVVIGAGLAGTEAACDIAGKDGDVTLVEMCPDILFTANHCLNNDQHLRKMVKDRCVKVEANAKVTNITPTSVTFERDGQTMTLECDTVLNAVGFRPNNQLEDLLDEKYDEVAVIGDAVAPRKILTAIHEGYHAIRVME
;
A
#
# COMPACT_ATOMS: atom_id res chain seq x y z
N PRO A 1 -8.77 4.46 20.63
CA PRO A 1 -9.19 3.33 19.77
C PRO A 1 -10.38 2.60 20.39
N ILE A 2 -11.30 2.13 19.55
CA ILE A 2 -12.38 1.24 19.98
C ILE A 2 -11.79 -0.16 20.14
N THR A 3 -12.10 -0.79 21.28
CA THR A 3 -11.70 -2.15 21.63
C THR A 3 -12.91 -2.90 22.18
N LYS A 4 -12.78 -4.20 22.38
CA LYS A 4 -13.84 -5.02 23.01
C LYS A 4 -14.26 -4.45 24.37
N ASP A 5 -13.30 -3.94 25.15
CA ASP A 5 -13.54 -3.48 26.52
C ASP A 5 -14.19 -2.10 26.61
N ASN A 6 -14.10 -1.29 25.54
CA ASN A 6 -14.64 0.07 25.50
C ASN A 6 -15.71 0.28 24.42
N LEU A 7 -16.19 -0.80 23.81
CA LEU A 7 -17.31 -0.76 22.89
C LEU A 7 -18.62 -0.66 23.69
N GLU A 8 -19.01 0.57 23.99
CA GLU A 8 -20.21 0.90 24.76
C GLU A 8 -21.28 1.53 23.88
N GLY A 9 -22.51 1.45 24.29
CA GLY A 9 -23.67 2.04 23.64
C GLY A 9 -24.62 0.98 23.07
N ASP A 10 -25.87 1.39 23.01
CA ASP A 10 -26.96 0.62 22.39
C ASP A 10 -27.33 1.34 21.10
N TYR A 11 -26.94 0.76 19.98
CA TYR A 11 -27.15 1.31 18.64
C TYR A 11 -27.98 0.34 17.82
N ASP A 12 -28.97 0.84 17.11
CA ASP A 12 -29.77 0.05 16.18
C ASP A 12 -28.94 -0.44 14.99
N LYS A 13 -27.97 0.37 14.57
CA LYS A 13 -27.13 0.12 13.37
C LYS A 13 -25.71 0.60 13.59
N VAL A 14 -24.76 -0.16 13.09
CA VAL A 14 -23.33 0.16 13.20
C VAL A 14 -22.64 0.11 11.84
N ILE A 15 -21.80 1.10 11.55
CA ILE A 15 -20.99 1.12 10.34
C ILE A 15 -19.51 1.06 10.73
N LEU A 16 -18.81 0.02 10.27
CA LEU A 16 -17.37 -0.12 10.42
C LEU A 16 -16.64 0.47 9.20
N ALA A 17 -16.01 1.62 9.40
CA ALA A 17 -15.24 2.33 8.37
C ALA A 17 -13.79 2.55 8.84
N ALA A 18 -13.15 1.50 9.37
CA ALA A 18 -11.84 1.58 10.03
C ALA A 18 -10.65 1.67 9.06
N GLY A 19 -10.90 1.71 7.75
CA GLY A 19 -9.87 1.88 6.73
C GLY A 19 -9.01 0.64 6.54
N SER A 20 -7.72 0.85 6.26
CA SER A 20 -6.74 -0.20 5.97
C SER A 20 -5.41 0.08 6.65
N THR A 21 -4.59 -0.95 6.77
CA THR A 21 -3.22 -0.87 7.30
C THR A 21 -2.22 -1.28 6.23
N PRO A 22 -0.98 -0.73 6.25
CA PRO A 22 0.07 -1.15 5.33
C PRO A 22 0.30 -2.66 5.38
N ALA A 23 0.47 -3.27 4.22
CA ALA A 23 0.77 -4.70 4.14
C ALA A 23 2.22 -4.96 4.52
N MET A 24 2.41 -5.95 5.41
CA MET A 24 3.72 -6.44 5.84
C MET A 24 3.82 -7.92 5.46
N PRO A 25 4.22 -8.22 4.22
CA PRO A 25 4.38 -9.61 3.79
C PRO A 25 5.49 -10.32 4.60
N PRO A 26 5.49 -11.65 4.68
CA PRO A 26 6.48 -12.41 5.45
C PRO A 26 7.82 -12.48 4.72
N ILE A 27 8.40 -11.32 4.42
CA ILE A 27 9.73 -11.19 3.84
C ILE A 27 10.69 -10.85 4.98
N PRO A 28 11.78 -11.62 5.20
CA PRO A 28 12.78 -11.29 6.20
C PRO A 28 13.28 -9.84 6.05
N GLY A 29 13.24 -9.06 7.13
CA GLY A 29 13.68 -7.68 7.18
C GLY A 29 12.65 -6.64 6.74
N ILE A 30 11.41 -6.99 6.41
CA ILE A 30 10.35 -6.06 6.00
C ILE A 30 10.03 -5.02 7.09
N ASP A 31 10.21 -5.38 8.34
CA ASP A 31 10.01 -4.52 9.52
C ASP A 31 11.04 -3.40 9.63
N THR A 32 12.15 -3.49 8.90
CA THR A 32 13.20 -2.44 8.83
C THR A 32 12.93 -1.40 7.74
N THR A 33 11.90 -1.57 6.95
CA THR A 33 11.58 -0.70 5.81
C THR A 33 10.82 0.56 6.24
N VAL A 34 10.97 1.62 5.45
CA VAL A 34 10.11 2.81 5.53
C VAL A 34 8.83 2.57 4.74
N LEU A 35 7.68 2.93 5.28
CA LEU A 35 6.43 2.84 4.53
C LEU A 35 6.32 3.94 3.48
N ALA A 36 5.90 3.60 2.27
CA ALA A 36 5.68 4.59 1.21
C ALA A 36 4.62 5.63 1.60
N SER A 37 3.61 5.24 2.39
CA SER A 37 2.61 6.16 2.96
C SER A 37 3.24 7.21 3.87
N ASP A 38 4.18 6.81 4.73
CA ASP A 38 4.82 7.73 5.67
C ASP A 38 5.76 8.70 4.94
N TYR A 39 6.45 8.21 3.90
CA TYR A 39 7.23 9.08 3.04
C TYR A 39 6.34 10.11 2.30
N LEU A 40 5.28 9.66 1.64
CA LEU A 40 4.38 10.52 0.86
C LEU A 40 3.60 11.52 1.73
N THR A 41 3.39 11.22 3.01
CA THR A 41 2.77 12.13 3.99
C THR A 41 3.77 12.93 4.80
N HIS A 42 5.05 12.93 4.42
CA HIS A 42 6.15 13.66 5.05
C HIS A 42 6.41 13.30 6.53
N GLN A 43 6.03 12.10 6.94
CA GLN A 43 6.32 11.56 8.28
C GLN A 43 7.65 10.83 8.34
N ALA A 44 8.22 10.46 7.18
CA ALA A 44 9.52 9.81 7.07
C ALA A 44 10.36 10.44 5.97
N THR A 45 11.67 10.28 6.10
CA THR A 45 12.68 10.70 5.11
C THR A 45 13.41 9.49 4.57
N VAL A 46 14.01 9.61 3.39
CA VAL A 46 14.82 8.57 2.74
C VAL A 46 16.21 9.07 2.42
N GLY A 47 17.15 8.15 2.27
CA GLY A 47 18.49 8.43 1.80
C GLY A 47 18.53 8.75 0.29
N LYS A 48 19.73 8.72 -0.28
CA LYS A 48 19.92 9.07 -1.70
C LYS A 48 19.70 7.88 -2.63
N LYS A 49 20.10 6.68 -2.22
CA LYS A 49 19.95 5.45 -3.01
C LYS A 49 18.82 4.61 -2.43
N VAL A 50 17.68 4.61 -3.11
CA VAL A 50 16.43 4.03 -2.60
C VAL A 50 15.96 2.87 -3.45
N VAL A 51 15.65 1.76 -2.80
CA VAL A 51 14.91 0.66 -3.42
C VAL A 51 13.46 0.72 -2.95
N VAL A 52 12.53 0.80 -3.89
CA VAL A 52 11.08 0.79 -3.64
C VAL A 52 10.53 -0.60 -3.99
N ILE A 53 9.94 -1.28 -3.03
CA ILE A 53 9.33 -2.59 -3.23
C ILE A 53 7.84 -2.42 -3.50
N GLY A 54 7.40 -2.85 -4.69
CA GLY A 54 6.06 -2.69 -5.20
C GLY A 54 5.90 -1.46 -6.09
N ALA A 55 5.53 -1.68 -7.34
CA ALA A 55 5.34 -0.66 -8.36
C ALA A 55 3.85 -0.43 -8.71
N GLY A 56 2.98 -0.46 -7.69
CA GLY A 56 1.63 0.07 -7.75
C GLY A 56 1.61 1.61 -7.82
N LEU A 57 0.45 2.25 -7.67
CA LEU A 57 0.33 3.72 -7.72
C LEU A 57 1.25 4.39 -6.69
N ALA A 58 1.12 4.07 -5.40
CA ALA A 58 1.89 4.71 -4.34
C ALA A 58 3.41 4.51 -4.49
N GLY A 59 3.86 3.28 -4.84
CA GLY A 59 5.27 2.99 -5.06
C GLY A 59 5.85 3.74 -6.25
N THR A 60 5.11 3.81 -7.36
CA THR A 60 5.53 4.54 -8.56
C THR A 60 5.55 6.05 -8.32
N GLU A 61 4.56 6.59 -7.61
CA GLU A 61 4.51 8.02 -7.22
C GLU A 61 5.67 8.39 -6.30
N ALA A 62 5.94 7.58 -5.25
CA ALA A 62 7.07 7.79 -4.35
C ALA A 62 8.42 7.72 -5.10
N ALA A 63 8.61 6.73 -5.95
CA ALA A 63 9.82 6.59 -6.76
C ALA A 63 10.04 7.80 -7.67
N CYS A 64 8.99 8.29 -8.31
CA CYS A 64 9.06 9.49 -9.13
C CYS A 64 9.37 10.74 -8.28
N ASP A 65 8.77 10.90 -7.11
CA ASP A 65 9.04 12.05 -6.25
C ASP A 65 10.49 12.05 -5.75
N ILE A 66 11.00 10.91 -5.30
CA ILE A 66 12.39 10.76 -4.84
C ILE A 66 13.39 11.06 -5.98
N ALA A 67 13.14 10.48 -7.17
CA ALA A 67 13.99 10.73 -8.34
C ALA A 67 13.94 12.20 -8.80
N GLY A 68 12.79 12.88 -8.62
CA GLY A 68 12.66 14.32 -8.88
C GLY A 68 13.43 15.21 -7.90
N LYS A 69 13.92 14.65 -6.80
CA LYS A 69 14.79 15.28 -5.80
C LYS A 69 16.23 14.77 -5.86
N ASP A 70 16.67 14.33 -7.04
CA ASP A 70 18.01 13.80 -7.33
C ASP A 70 18.34 12.48 -6.59
N GLY A 71 17.34 11.70 -6.21
CA GLY A 71 17.54 10.35 -5.65
C GLY A 71 17.82 9.31 -6.76
N ASP A 72 18.72 8.36 -6.47
CA ASP A 72 18.94 7.16 -7.31
C ASP A 72 17.93 6.07 -6.89
N VAL A 73 16.90 5.84 -7.71
CA VAL A 73 15.77 5.00 -7.34
C VAL A 73 15.66 3.78 -8.23
N THR A 74 15.45 2.63 -7.58
CA THR A 74 15.09 1.38 -8.26
C THR A 74 13.75 0.87 -7.72
N LEU A 75 12.77 0.70 -8.62
CA LEU A 75 11.53 -0.01 -8.35
C LEU A 75 11.75 -1.51 -8.54
N VAL A 76 11.35 -2.32 -7.56
CA VAL A 76 11.36 -3.78 -7.63
C VAL A 76 9.92 -4.28 -7.61
N GLU A 77 9.48 -4.95 -8.67
CA GLU A 77 8.10 -5.38 -8.87
C GLU A 77 8.03 -6.87 -9.22
N MET A 78 7.19 -7.61 -8.52
CA MET A 78 7.00 -9.04 -8.78
C MET A 78 6.17 -9.32 -10.03
N CYS A 79 5.33 -8.38 -10.45
CA CYS A 79 4.55 -8.44 -11.68
C CYS A 79 5.41 -8.10 -12.91
N PRO A 80 4.94 -8.42 -14.13
CA PRO A 80 5.71 -8.21 -15.35
C PRO A 80 5.89 -6.73 -15.74
N ASP A 81 5.15 -5.81 -15.12
CA ASP A 81 5.23 -4.38 -15.42
C ASP A 81 4.81 -3.54 -14.22
N ILE A 82 5.20 -2.26 -14.20
CA ILE A 82 4.71 -1.27 -13.23
C ILE A 82 3.21 -1.04 -13.44
N LEU A 83 2.49 -0.69 -12.36
CA LEU A 83 1.05 -0.41 -12.38
C LEU A 83 0.19 -1.59 -12.84
N PHE A 84 0.74 -2.81 -12.89
CA PHE A 84 0.08 -3.99 -13.46
C PHE A 84 -1.24 -4.34 -12.75
N THR A 85 -1.27 -4.25 -11.44
CA THR A 85 -2.46 -4.55 -10.62
C THR A 85 -3.25 -3.29 -10.23
N ALA A 86 -2.80 -2.11 -10.63
CA ALA A 86 -3.41 -0.86 -10.23
C ALA A 86 -4.74 -0.62 -10.93
N ASN A 87 -5.80 -0.42 -10.17
CA ASN A 87 -7.06 0.08 -10.71
C ASN A 87 -6.95 1.59 -10.95
N HIS A 88 -6.47 1.97 -12.13
CA HIS A 88 -6.13 3.34 -12.48
C HIS A 88 -6.92 3.82 -13.70
N CYS A 89 -6.98 5.14 -13.88
CA CYS A 89 -7.45 5.72 -15.13
C CYS A 89 -6.27 5.81 -16.13
N LEU A 90 -6.57 5.72 -17.41
CA LEU A 90 -5.57 5.70 -18.48
C LEU A 90 -4.63 6.92 -18.44
N ASN A 91 -5.16 8.11 -18.17
CA ASN A 91 -4.37 9.34 -18.10
C ASN A 91 -3.32 9.30 -16.99
N ASN A 92 -3.68 8.78 -15.81
CA ASN A 92 -2.77 8.66 -14.69
C ASN A 92 -1.68 7.63 -14.98
N ASP A 93 -2.03 6.49 -15.55
CA ASP A 93 -1.09 5.44 -15.97
C ASP A 93 -0.05 6.01 -16.94
N GLN A 94 -0.50 6.61 -18.03
CA GLN A 94 0.39 7.18 -19.04
C GLN A 94 1.31 8.26 -18.48
N HIS A 95 0.80 9.10 -17.59
CA HIS A 95 1.58 10.14 -16.95
C HIS A 95 2.67 9.57 -16.04
N LEU A 96 2.33 8.61 -15.17
CA LEU A 96 3.30 7.98 -14.28
C LEU A 96 4.38 7.21 -15.05
N ARG A 97 4.01 6.46 -16.09
CA ARG A 97 4.98 5.77 -16.95
C ARG A 97 5.93 6.75 -17.62
N LYS A 98 5.41 7.88 -18.09
CA LYS A 98 6.24 8.95 -18.65
C LYS A 98 7.20 9.51 -17.58
N MET A 99 6.72 9.79 -16.38
CA MET A 99 7.56 10.30 -15.27
C MET A 99 8.67 9.32 -14.89
N VAL A 100 8.38 8.02 -14.78
CA VAL A 100 9.38 6.96 -14.52
C VAL A 100 10.51 7.02 -15.55
N LYS A 101 10.16 7.16 -16.82
CA LYS A 101 11.13 7.26 -17.91
C LYS A 101 11.92 8.58 -17.88
N ASP A 102 11.23 9.71 -17.76
CA ASP A 102 11.85 11.05 -17.79
C ASP A 102 12.79 11.28 -16.59
N ARG A 103 12.48 10.66 -15.43
CA ARG A 103 13.29 10.77 -14.22
C ARG A 103 14.29 9.63 -14.04
N CYS A 104 14.47 8.81 -15.07
CA CYS A 104 15.42 7.70 -15.10
C CYS A 104 15.29 6.72 -13.93
N VAL A 105 14.06 6.52 -13.42
CA VAL A 105 13.80 5.51 -12.39
C VAL A 105 14.07 4.12 -12.99
N LYS A 106 14.94 3.35 -12.33
CA LYS A 106 15.23 1.97 -12.74
C LYS A 106 14.06 1.06 -12.35
N VAL A 107 13.74 0.08 -13.19
CA VAL A 107 12.65 -0.87 -12.94
C VAL A 107 13.16 -2.30 -13.08
N GLU A 108 13.02 -3.06 -12.01
CA GLU A 108 13.27 -4.50 -11.96
C GLU A 108 11.91 -5.22 -11.87
N ALA A 109 11.33 -5.54 -13.02
CA ALA A 109 10.08 -6.29 -13.12
C ALA A 109 10.32 -7.81 -13.06
N ASN A 110 9.26 -8.61 -12.82
CA ASN A 110 9.33 -10.05 -12.55
C ASN A 110 10.31 -10.41 -11.41
N ALA A 111 10.49 -9.49 -10.47
CA ALA A 111 11.47 -9.56 -9.40
C ALA A 111 10.78 -9.79 -8.05
N LYS A 112 10.84 -11.01 -7.55
CA LYS A 112 10.25 -11.38 -6.25
C LYS A 112 11.27 -11.15 -5.13
N VAL A 113 11.03 -10.18 -4.28
CA VAL A 113 11.88 -9.91 -3.11
C VAL A 113 11.84 -11.08 -2.14
N THR A 114 13.01 -11.53 -1.73
CA THR A 114 13.20 -12.70 -0.84
C THR A 114 13.87 -12.36 0.49
N ASN A 115 14.64 -11.25 0.53
CA ASN A 115 15.27 -10.80 1.76
C ASN A 115 15.55 -9.29 1.72
N ILE A 116 15.46 -8.64 2.87
CA ILE A 116 15.72 -7.20 3.05
C ILE A 116 16.70 -7.05 4.21
N THR A 117 17.66 -6.16 4.03
CA THR A 117 18.52 -5.67 5.11
C THR A 117 18.47 -4.14 5.13
N PRO A 118 18.99 -3.46 6.16
CA PRO A 118 19.03 -1.99 6.16
C PRO A 118 19.79 -1.36 4.98
N THR A 119 20.64 -2.15 4.30
CA THR A 119 21.52 -1.65 3.23
C THR A 119 21.37 -2.39 1.91
N SER A 120 20.46 -3.35 1.80
CA SER A 120 20.28 -4.11 0.57
C SER A 120 18.91 -4.80 0.45
N VAL A 121 18.50 -5.05 -0.79
CA VAL A 121 17.34 -5.87 -1.13
C VAL A 121 17.78 -7.02 -2.04
N THR A 122 17.44 -8.24 -1.67
CA THR A 122 17.65 -9.44 -2.48
C THR A 122 16.35 -9.90 -3.10
N PHE A 123 16.37 -10.22 -4.38
CA PHE A 123 15.21 -10.72 -5.11
C PHE A 123 15.59 -11.84 -6.09
N GLU A 124 14.60 -12.61 -6.47
CA GLU A 124 14.72 -13.64 -7.50
C GLU A 124 14.01 -13.21 -8.78
N ARG A 125 14.67 -13.45 -9.91
CA ARG A 125 14.12 -13.29 -11.26
C ARG A 125 14.67 -14.37 -12.18
N ASP A 126 13.80 -15.07 -12.88
CA ASP A 126 14.16 -16.15 -13.83
C ASP A 126 15.09 -17.22 -13.22
N GLY A 127 14.89 -17.55 -11.93
CA GLY A 127 15.70 -18.50 -11.18
C GLY A 127 17.08 -18.00 -10.76
N GLN A 128 17.37 -16.72 -10.96
CA GLN A 128 18.61 -16.08 -10.52
C GLN A 128 18.36 -15.18 -9.31
N THR A 129 19.22 -15.26 -8.33
CA THR A 129 19.23 -14.38 -7.16
C THR A 129 20.07 -13.15 -7.45
N MET A 130 19.50 -11.98 -7.23
CA MET A 130 20.15 -10.69 -7.43
C MET A 130 20.04 -9.84 -6.16
N THR A 131 21.02 -8.97 -5.92
CA THR A 131 21.01 -8.08 -4.76
C THR A 131 21.31 -6.65 -5.20
N LEU A 132 20.51 -5.70 -4.68
CA LEU A 132 20.68 -4.27 -4.85
C LEU A 132 21.11 -3.66 -3.52
N GLU A 133 22.17 -2.91 -3.52
CA GLU A 133 22.56 -2.08 -2.37
C GLU A 133 21.78 -0.77 -2.36
N CYS A 134 21.44 -0.27 -1.17
CA CYS A 134 20.67 0.96 -1.00
C CYS A 134 20.95 1.63 0.36
N ASP A 135 20.51 2.87 0.51
CA ASP A 135 20.52 3.59 1.79
C ASP A 135 19.19 3.45 2.52
N THR A 136 18.12 3.21 1.77
CA THR A 136 16.75 3.07 2.29
C THR A 136 15.94 2.09 1.44
N VAL A 137 15.16 1.27 2.10
CA VAL A 137 14.14 0.43 1.45
C VAL A 137 12.76 0.99 1.75
N LEU A 138 11.99 1.28 0.70
CA LEU A 138 10.61 1.76 0.80
C LEU A 138 9.64 0.61 0.54
N ASN A 139 8.74 0.35 1.49
CA ASN A 139 7.69 -0.65 1.34
C ASN A 139 6.43 -0.02 0.74
N ALA A 140 6.06 -0.44 -0.47
CA ALA A 140 4.88 -0.02 -1.22
C ALA A 140 4.05 -1.20 -1.72
N VAL A 141 4.06 -2.33 -1.02
CA VAL A 141 3.39 -3.58 -1.43
C VAL A 141 1.87 -3.57 -1.21
N GLY A 142 1.31 -2.42 -0.86
CA GLY A 142 -0.13 -2.20 -0.72
C GLY A 142 -0.62 -2.18 0.72
N PHE A 143 -1.93 -2.38 0.88
CA PHE A 143 -2.63 -2.28 2.15
C PHE A 143 -3.49 -3.52 2.37
N ARG A 144 -3.85 -3.78 3.64
CA ARG A 144 -4.79 -4.82 4.06
C ARG A 144 -5.99 -4.18 4.75
N PRO A 145 -7.20 -4.71 4.57
CA PRO A 145 -8.38 -4.26 5.29
C PRO A 145 -8.15 -4.25 6.80
N ASN A 146 -8.68 -3.23 7.46
CA ASN A 146 -8.71 -3.16 8.92
C ASN A 146 -10.14 -3.45 9.40
N ASN A 147 -10.51 -4.73 9.39
CA ASN A 147 -11.84 -5.23 9.76
C ASN A 147 -11.84 -6.08 11.04
N GLN A 148 -10.82 -5.95 11.88
CA GLN A 148 -10.64 -6.77 13.09
C GLN A 148 -11.79 -6.66 14.12
N LEU A 149 -12.61 -5.62 14.01
CA LEU A 149 -13.77 -5.43 14.87
C LEU A 149 -15.06 -6.03 14.28
N GLU A 150 -15.04 -6.52 13.05
CA GLU A 150 -16.24 -7.01 12.35
C GLU A 150 -16.96 -8.11 13.14
N ASP A 151 -16.26 -9.21 13.46
CA ASP A 151 -16.83 -10.32 14.23
C ASP A 151 -17.40 -9.87 15.59
N LEU A 152 -16.71 -8.96 16.27
CA LEU A 152 -17.15 -8.42 17.55
C LEU A 152 -18.41 -7.55 17.45
N LEU A 153 -18.53 -6.79 16.37
CA LEU A 153 -19.68 -5.95 16.09
C LEU A 153 -20.89 -6.82 15.74
N ASP A 154 -20.71 -7.84 14.91
CA ASP A 154 -21.74 -8.80 14.50
C ASP A 154 -22.28 -9.62 15.70
N GLU A 155 -21.42 -9.91 16.70
CA GLU A 155 -21.87 -10.56 17.95
C GLU A 155 -22.73 -9.65 18.84
N LYS A 156 -22.57 -8.32 18.70
CA LYS A 156 -23.19 -7.36 19.61
C LYS A 156 -24.39 -6.62 19.03
N TYR A 157 -24.43 -6.42 17.72
CA TYR A 157 -25.42 -5.60 17.05
C TYR A 157 -26.11 -6.38 15.93
N ASP A 158 -27.42 -6.18 15.77
CA ASP A 158 -28.23 -6.90 14.79
C ASP A 158 -27.95 -6.45 13.34
N GLU A 159 -27.50 -5.22 13.15
CA GLU A 159 -27.23 -4.67 11.82
C GLU A 159 -25.87 -3.95 11.78
N VAL A 160 -24.90 -4.60 11.10
CA VAL A 160 -23.56 -4.09 10.91
C VAL A 160 -23.23 -4.00 9.43
N ALA A 161 -22.67 -2.89 8.99
CA ALA A 161 -22.15 -2.73 7.64
C ALA A 161 -20.65 -2.37 7.67
N VAL A 162 -19.82 -3.15 6.99
CA VAL A 162 -18.40 -2.82 6.75
C VAL A 162 -18.30 -2.10 5.43
N ILE A 163 -17.56 -0.97 5.39
CA ILE A 163 -17.45 -0.12 4.20
C ILE A 163 -16.03 0.39 3.96
N GLY A 164 -15.78 0.84 2.75
CA GLY A 164 -14.53 1.46 2.34
C GLY A 164 -13.36 0.49 2.37
N ASP A 165 -12.19 0.98 2.75
CA ASP A 165 -10.97 0.18 2.78
C ASP A 165 -10.96 -0.89 3.88
N ALA A 166 -11.92 -0.84 4.80
CA ALA A 166 -12.14 -1.93 5.76
C ALA A 166 -12.68 -3.21 5.09
N VAL A 167 -13.34 -3.09 3.94
CA VAL A 167 -13.72 -4.23 3.08
C VAL A 167 -12.54 -4.63 2.18
N ALA A 168 -12.02 -3.68 1.43
CA ALA A 168 -10.86 -3.85 0.55
C ALA A 168 -10.26 -2.48 0.21
N PRO A 169 -8.93 -2.31 0.26
CA PRO A 169 -8.28 -1.07 -0.15
C PRO A 169 -8.56 -0.74 -1.62
N ARG A 170 -9.20 0.41 -1.87
CA ARG A 170 -9.65 0.84 -3.20
C ARG A 170 -9.56 2.36 -3.35
N LYS A 171 -10.39 2.93 -4.22
CA LYS A 171 -10.43 4.38 -4.49
C LYS A 171 -11.41 5.08 -3.53
N ILE A 172 -11.16 6.37 -3.27
CA ILE A 172 -12.05 7.25 -2.50
C ILE A 172 -13.48 7.20 -3.03
N LEU A 173 -13.66 7.16 -4.37
CA LEU A 173 -14.97 7.04 -5.01
C LEU A 173 -15.75 5.82 -4.49
N THR A 174 -15.09 4.66 -4.36
CA THR A 174 -15.72 3.44 -3.86
C THR A 174 -16.17 3.61 -2.41
N ALA A 175 -15.30 4.16 -1.56
CA ALA A 175 -15.62 4.40 -0.15
C ALA A 175 -16.83 5.36 0.02
N ILE A 176 -16.90 6.43 -0.80
CA ILE A 176 -18.04 7.36 -0.80
C ILE A 176 -19.33 6.65 -1.22
N HIS A 177 -19.29 5.84 -2.29
CA HIS A 177 -20.47 5.12 -2.76
C HIS A 177 -20.94 4.09 -1.75
N GLU A 178 -20.04 3.33 -1.13
CA GLU A 178 -20.39 2.34 -0.11
C GLU A 178 -20.99 3.02 1.12
N GLY A 179 -20.44 4.12 1.60
CA GLY A 179 -21.02 4.89 2.69
C GLY A 179 -22.42 5.41 2.39
N TYR A 180 -22.64 5.92 1.17
CA TYR A 180 -23.95 6.36 0.73
C TYR A 180 -24.96 5.21 0.66
N HIS A 181 -24.56 4.07 0.10
CA HIS A 181 -25.44 2.91 -0.03
C HIS A 181 -25.74 2.25 1.31
N ALA A 182 -24.76 2.11 2.20
CA ALA A 182 -24.96 1.53 3.53
C ALA A 182 -26.09 2.23 4.27
N ILE A 183 -26.10 3.56 4.32
CA ILE A 183 -27.15 4.32 4.99
C ILE A 183 -28.51 4.12 4.33
N ARG A 184 -28.58 3.96 3.01
CA ARG A 184 -29.85 3.83 2.28
C ARG A 184 -30.49 2.45 2.33
N VAL A 185 -29.72 1.41 2.59
CA VAL A 185 -30.24 0.02 2.66
C VAL A 185 -30.39 -0.47 4.10
N MET A 186 -29.82 0.24 5.07
CA MET A 186 -30.07 0.02 6.48
C MET A 186 -31.43 0.65 6.83
N GLU A 187 -32.51 -0.13 6.77
CA GLU A 187 -33.88 0.29 7.10
C GLU A 187 -34.27 0.05 8.56
#